data_d88096c10e59444657620192b51d294a
#
_entry.id   d88096c10e59444657620192b51d294a
#
_cell.length_a   1.000
_cell.length_b   1.000
_cell.length_c   1.000
_cell.angle_alpha   90.00
_cell.angle_beta   90.00
_cell.angle_gamma   90.00
#
_symmetry.space_group_name_H-M   'P 1'
#
loop_
_entity.id
_entity.type
_entity.pdbx_description
1 polymer ?
#
loop_
_entity_poly.entity_id
_entity_poly.type
_entity_poly.pdbx_seq_one_letter_code
_entity_poly.pdbx_strand_id
1 'polypeptide(L)'
;MAAIRPNILWYCSDQQRWDTIRALGNAHIRTDAIDALVASGVAFTRAYTQSPICTPARATFLTGRYPASHHVYRNGNAYFPAHEKLVTKRLAEAGYDCALVGKLHLAAAKHHEVRTDDGYRLFHWSHHPTPDQAFGHDYENWLMHEKKVDPQALYANLNYFCGPGVPTEYHQTTWCSEMAIRFISERRDRPWMISVNPFDPHGPFDAPPEYLSRYDPAEMPLPRFRGSDVERQKAFAAIDQQTKVADDPRVRKTITPVSAEGGHDAIASARNEYDALDVKANYYAMIEQIDDQFARIMQTLRDTGQLENTIVVYMSDHGEMLGDHGLILKGCRFFDGLVRVPLILSWPGQFQTGLRSYALVETVDVAPTLMDACGLGV
;
A
#
# COMPACT_ATOMS: atom_id res chain seq x y z
N MET A 1 36.97 -9.86 7.07
CA MET A 1 35.65 -10.17 7.63
C MET A 1 34.67 -10.14 6.48
N ALA A 2 33.82 -11.15 6.29
CA ALA A 2 32.74 -11.06 5.32
C ALA A 2 31.84 -9.87 5.71
N ALA A 3 31.47 -9.03 4.75
CA ALA A 3 30.57 -7.92 5.01
C ALA A 3 29.26 -8.47 5.59
N ILE A 4 28.84 -7.97 6.75
CA ILE A 4 27.56 -8.36 7.36
C ILE A 4 26.47 -7.84 6.43
N ARG A 5 25.72 -8.75 5.82
CA ARG A 5 24.59 -8.39 4.96
C ARG A 5 23.45 -7.77 5.80
N PRO A 6 22.85 -6.66 5.37
CA PRO A 6 21.77 -6.03 6.12
C PRO A 6 20.49 -6.88 6.09
N ASN A 7 19.67 -6.72 7.10
CA ASN A 7 18.26 -7.09 7.04
C ASN A 7 17.49 -6.12 6.13
N ILE A 8 16.30 -6.50 5.68
CA ILE A 8 15.46 -5.64 4.84
C ILE A 8 14.04 -5.64 5.41
N LEU A 9 13.57 -4.47 5.83
CA LEU A 9 12.16 -4.18 6.08
C LEU A 9 11.61 -3.43 4.87
N TRP A 10 10.76 -4.10 4.08
CA TRP A 10 10.08 -3.49 2.95
C TRP A 10 8.61 -3.29 3.28
N TYR A 11 8.23 -2.05 3.59
CA TYR A 11 6.86 -1.67 3.88
C TYR A 11 6.23 -1.04 2.63
N CYS A 12 5.19 -1.66 2.09
CA CYS A 12 4.48 -1.20 0.90
C CYS A 12 2.99 -1.06 1.19
N SER A 13 2.52 0.17 1.46
CA SER A 13 1.10 0.49 1.53
C SER A 13 0.45 0.32 0.15
N ASP A 14 -0.84 0.02 0.10
CA ASP A 14 -1.59 -0.09 -1.15
C ASP A 14 -2.31 1.23 -1.47
N GLN A 15 -2.05 1.79 -2.64
CA GLN A 15 -2.78 2.95 -3.14
C GLN A 15 -2.50 4.28 -2.39
N GLN A 16 -1.34 4.42 -1.73
CA GLN A 16 -1.00 5.66 -1.01
C GLN A 16 -0.42 6.72 -1.94
N ARG A 17 -0.99 7.92 -1.88
CA ARG A 17 -0.51 9.10 -2.63
C ARG A 17 0.80 9.64 -2.06
N TRP A 18 1.64 10.17 -2.95
CA TRP A 18 2.90 10.82 -2.60
C TRP A 18 2.76 12.04 -1.68
N ASP A 19 1.63 12.74 -1.73
CA ASP A 19 1.37 14.00 -1.03
C ASP A 19 0.67 13.79 0.33
N THR A 20 0.78 12.60 0.93
CA THR A 20 0.13 12.24 2.19
C THR A 20 1.13 12.04 3.34
N ILE A 21 2.25 12.72 3.32
CA ILE A 21 3.26 12.70 4.38
C ILE A 21 3.49 14.11 4.89
N ARG A 22 3.37 14.32 6.21
CA ARG A 22 3.45 15.63 6.82
C ARG A 22 4.83 16.27 6.63
N ALA A 23 5.91 15.52 6.85
CA ALA A 23 7.27 16.01 6.63
C ALA A 23 7.54 16.41 5.17
N LEU A 24 6.74 15.93 4.20
CA LEU A 24 6.87 16.29 2.79
C LEU A 24 5.90 17.39 2.35
N GLY A 25 5.19 18.01 3.29
CA GLY A 25 4.42 19.23 3.06
C GLY A 25 2.90 19.13 3.25
N ASN A 26 2.36 18.01 3.71
CA ASN A 26 0.93 17.88 4.00
C ASN A 26 0.62 18.27 5.46
N ALA A 27 0.07 19.45 5.67
CA ALA A 27 -0.26 19.94 7.01
C ALA A 27 -1.55 19.32 7.62
N HIS A 28 -2.33 18.59 6.81
CA HIS A 28 -3.64 18.07 7.21
C HIS A 28 -3.60 16.61 7.70
N ILE A 29 -2.42 15.97 7.76
CA ILE A 29 -2.26 14.57 8.13
C ILE A 29 -1.21 14.41 9.24
N ARG A 30 -1.32 13.35 10.01
CA ARG A 30 -0.35 12.94 11.03
C ARG A 30 0.40 11.70 10.55
N THR A 31 1.73 11.80 10.49
CA THR A 31 2.61 10.73 10.02
C THR A 31 3.95 10.78 10.76
N ASP A 32 3.90 10.72 12.10
CA ASP A 32 5.05 10.97 12.97
C ASP A 32 6.18 9.95 12.76
N ALA A 33 5.86 8.68 12.56
CA ALA A 33 6.85 7.64 12.32
C ALA A 33 7.44 7.69 10.92
N ILE A 34 6.62 7.96 9.90
CA ILE A 34 7.08 8.18 8.52
C ILE A 34 7.91 9.46 8.45
N ASP A 35 7.51 10.52 9.17
CA ASP A 35 8.29 11.77 9.28
C ASP A 35 9.67 11.52 9.90
N ALA A 36 9.75 10.67 10.93
CA ALA A 36 11.02 10.26 11.52
C ALA A 36 11.88 9.46 10.51
N LEU A 37 11.26 8.63 9.67
CA LEU A 37 11.97 7.93 8.60
C LEU A 37 12.49 8.91 7.53
N VAL A 38 11.71 9.93 7.16
CA VAL A 38 12.16 11.02 6.26
C VAL A 38 13.36 11.74 6.85
N ALA A 39 13.36 11.98 8.16
CA ALA A 39 14.46 12.65 8.86
C ALA A 39 15.72 11.78 8.98
N SER A 40 15.59 10.45 9.01
CA SER A 40 16.70 9.50 9.17
C SER A 40 17.16 8.84 7.88
N GLY A 41 16.53 9.15 6.73
CA GLY A 41 16.82 8.51 5.45
C GLY A 41 16.83 9.47 4.27
N VAL A 42 16.62 8.90 3.09
CA VAL A 42 16.48 9.59 1.81
C VAL A 42 15.03 9.49 1.36
N ALA A 43 14.33 10.62 1.26
CA ALA A 43 13.00 10.70 0.69
C ALA A 43 13.06 11.18 -0.77
N PHE A 44 12.59 10.36 -1.69
CA PHE A 44 12.52 10.69 -3.11
C PHE A 44 11.19 11.37 -3.42
N THR A 45 11.22 12.68 -3.63
CA THR A 45 10.01 13.48 -3.85
C THR A 45 9.44 13.35 -5.26
N ARG A 46 10.14 12.66 -6.17
CA ARG A 46 9.74 12.38 -7.56
C ARG A 46 9.94 10.91 -7.88
N ALA A 47 9.32 10.03 -7.09
CA ALA A 47 9.29 8.61 -7.35
C ALA A 47 8.01 8.23 -8.10
N TYR A 48 8.13 7.46 -9.17
CA TYR A 48 7.02 7.11 -10.06
C TYR A 48 6.87 5.61 -10.21
N THR A 49 5.62 5.14 -10.15
CA THR A 49 5.28 3.76 -10.51
C THR A 49 5.06 3.65 -12.03
N GLN A 50 5.37 2.49 -12.59
CA GLN A 50 5.20 2.19 -14.02
C GLN A 50 3.76 1.86 -14.38
N SER A 51 2.91 1.66 -13.39
CA SER A 51 1.48 1.39 -13.60
C SER A 51 0.65 1.92 -12.43
N PRO A 52 -0.46 2.62 -12.70
CA PRO A 52 -1.40 3.04 -11.67
C PRO A 52 -2.38 1.93 -11.28
N ILE A 53 -1.97 0.66 -11.38
CA ILE A 53 -2.78 -0.54 -11.09
C ILE A 53 -1.91 -1.53 -10.31
N CYS A 54 -2.46 -2.15 -9.27
CA CYS A 54 -1.73 -2.94 -8.28
C CYS A 54 -0.88 -4.06 -8.88
N THR A 55 -1.48 -5.01 -9.63
CA THR A 55 -0.75 -6.20 -10.11
C THR A 55 0.44 -5.86 -11.00
N PRO A 56 0.32 -5.02 -12.04
CA PRO A 56 1.49 -4.63 -12.84
C PRO A 56 2.52 -3.81 -12.06
N ALA A 57 2.10 -2.93 -11.14
CA ALA A 57 3.03 -2.19 -10.29
C ALA A 57 3.84 -3.12 -9.39
N ARG A 58 3.15 -4.08 -8.72
CA ARG A 58 3.78 -5.07 -7.83
C ARG A 58 4.72 -6.01 -8.59
N ALA A 59 4.31 -6.48 -9.75
CA ALA A 59 5.19 -7.25 -10.64
C ALA A 59 6.45 -6.44 -11.01
N THR A 60 6.30 -5.14 -11.30
CA THR A 60 7.42 -4.26 -11.67
C THR A 60 8.44 -4.12 -10.54
N PHE A 61 8.03 -3.68 -9.36
CA PHE A 61 9.01 -3.43 -8.29
C PHE A 61 9.58 -4.73 -7.69
N LEU A 62 8.84 -5.85 -7.74
CA LEU A 62 9.34 -7.13 -7.26
C LEU A 62 10.28 -7.84 -8.24
N THR A 63 10.20 -7.54 -9.54
CA THR A 63 11.11 -8.12 -10.55
C THR A 63 12.25 -7.18 -10.95
N GLY A 64 12.13 -5.87 -10.73
CA GLY A 64 13.00 -4.85 -11.30
C GLY A 64 12.87 -4.75 -12.83
N ARG A 65 11.69 -5.10 -13.38
CA ARG A 65 11.45 -5.10 -14.84
C ARG A 65 10.19 -4.32 -15.18
N TYR A 66 10.19 -3.69 -16.35
CA TYR A 66 9.03 -2.95 -16.84
C TYR A 66 7.88 -3.87 -17.27
N PRO A 67 6.62 -3.39 -17.23
CA PRO A 67 5.45 -4.16 -17.69
C PRO A 67 5.62 -4.75 -19.09
N ALA A 68 6.24 -4.02 -20.01
CA ALA A 68 6.52 -4.51 -21.36
C ALA A 68 7.47 -5.74 -21.40
N SER A 69 8.26 -5.94 -20.33
CA SER A 69 9.20 -7.05 -20.22
C SER A 69 8.62 -8.24 -19.46
N HIS A 70 7.91 -8.01 -18.34
CA HIS A 70 7.32 -9.11 -17.56
C HIS A 70 5.90 -9.48 -18.02
N HIS A 71 5.28 -8.74 -18.94
CA HIS A 71 3.98 -9.03 -19.57
C HIS A 71 2.78 -9.11 -18.61
N VAL A 72 2.87 -8.51 -17.44
CA VAL A 72 1.76 -8.38 -16.49
C VAL A 72 1.17 -6.98 -16.65
N TYR A 73 0.00 -6.87 -17.27
CA TYR A 73 -0.56 -5.59 -17.71
C TYR A 73 -1.83 -5.16 -16.96
N ARG A 74 -2.44 -6.06 -16.18
CA ARG A 74 -3.75 -5.80 -15.55
C ARG A 74 -3.91 -6.59 -14.25
N ASN A 75 -4.87 -6.20 -13.43
CA ASN A 75 -5.38 -7.04 -12.36
C ASN A 75 -6.15 -8.25 -12.93
N GLY A 76 -6.23 -9.33 -12.17
CA GLY A 76 -6.99 -10.52 -12.57
C GLY A 76 -6.27 -11.43 -13.57
N ASN A 77 -4.94 -11.36 -13.67
CA ASN A 77 -4.16 -12.37 -14.40
C ASN A 77 -4.37 -13.76 -13.78
N ALA A 78 -4.51 -14.77 -14.64
CA ALA A 78 -4.68 -16.15 -14.16
C ALA A 78 -3.43 -16.69 -13.46
N TYR A 79 -2.26 -16.20 -13.83
CA TYR A 79 -0.96 -16.63 -13.28
C TYR A 79 0.08 -15.51 -13.44
N PHE A 80 1.12 -15.58 -12.63
CA PHE A 80 2.35 -14.80 -12.81
C PHE A 80 3.31 -15.57 -13.72
N PRO A 81 4.01 -14.92 -14.69
CA PRO A 81 4.88 -15.61 -15.64
C PRO A 81 6.02 -16.38 -14.93
N ALA A 82 6.11 -17.69 -15.17
CA ALA A 82 7.05 -18.58 -14.48
C ALA A 82 8.54 -18.29 -14.78
N HIS A 83 8.84 -17.58 -15.85
CA HIS A 83 10.21 -17.19 -16.20
C HIS A 83 10.68 -15.93 -15.47
N GLU A 84 9.76 -15.20 -14.84
CA GLU A 84 10.09 -14.02 -14.04
C GLU A 84 10.54 -14.42 -12.65
N LYS A 85 11.66 -13.88 -12.22
CA LYS A 85 12.22 -14.15 -10.89
C LYS A 85 12.08 -12.92 -10.01
N LEU A 86 11.39 -13.09 -8.88
CA LEU A 86 11.24 -12.02 -7.90
C LEU A 86 12.55 -11.74 -7.16
N VAL A 87 12.77 -10.50 -6.76
CA VAL A 87 13.91 -10.11 -5.91
C VAL A 87 13.92 -10.90 -4.59
N THR A 88 12.76 -11.21 -4.03
CA THR A 88 12.62 -12.01 -2.81
C THR A 88 13.12 -13.46 -3.00
N LYS A 89 12.90 -14.04 -4.18
CA LYS A 89 13.49 -15.34 -4.54
C LYS A 89 15.01 -15.25 -4.66
N ARG A 90 15.55 -14.19 -5.28
CA ARG A 90 17.00 -13.98 -5.38
C ARG A 90 17.65 -13.80 -4.01
N LEU A 91 17.00 -13.06 -3.11
CA LEU A 91 17.45 -12.90 -1.72
C LEU A 91 17.43 -14.24 -0.96
N ALA A 92 16.36 -15.03 -1.11
CA ALA A 92 16.28 -16.37 -0.49
C ALA A 92 17.39 -17.30 -0.98
N GLU A 93 17.68 -17.33 -2.28
CA GLU A 93 18.80 -18.09 -2.86
C GLU A 93 20.16 -17.59 -2.35
N ALA A 94 20.27 -16.31 -2.01
CA ALA A 94 21.47 -15.73 -1.37
C ALA A 94 21.54 -15.99 0.14
N GLY A 95 20.61 -16.74 0.73
CA GLY A 95 20.62 -17.16 2.13
C GLY A 95 19.80 -16.28 3.08
N TYR A 96 19.00 -15.36 2.57
CA TYR A 96 18.07 -14.60 3.41
C TYR A 96 16.89 -15.45 3.88
N ASP A 97 16.44 -15.20 5.10
CA ASP A 97 15.15 -15.69 5.59
C ASP A 97 14.07 -14.69 5.17
N CYS A 98 13.25 -15.06 4.18
CA CYS A 98 12.28 -14.15 3.58
C CYS A 98 10.86 -14.41 4.10
N ALA A 99 10.12 -13.33 4.37
CA ALA A 99 8.73 -13.36 4.80
C ALA A 99 7.86 -12.37 4.04
N LEU A 100 6.58 -12.71 3.90
CA LEU A 100 5.52 -11.81 3.45
C LEU A 100 4.42 -11.77 4.49
N VAL A 101 3.91 -10.57 4.75
CA VAL A 101 2.69 -10.34 5.52
C VAL A 101 1.79 -9.38 4.74
N GLY A 102 0.56 -9.78 4.46
CA GLY A 102 -0.42 -8.99 3.73
C GLY A 102 -0.54 -9.35 2.25
N LYS A 103 -0.65 -8.35 1.40
CA LYS A 103 -1.00 -8.49 -0.01
C LYS A 103 0.22 -8.78 -0.90
N LEU A 104 0.20 -9.87 -1.68
CA LEU A 104 1.16 -10.11 -2.76
C LEU A 104 0.65 -9.57 -4.09
N HIS A 105 -0.46 -10.06 -4.57
CA HIS A 105 -1.22 -9.63 -5.75
C HIS A 105 -0.43 -9.64 -7.05
N LEU A 106 0.19 -10.74 -7.38
CA LEU A 106 0.84 -10.98 -8.67
C LEU A 106 -0.07 -11.74 -9.66
N ALA A 107 -1.11 -12.38 -9.12
CA ALA A 107 -2.16 -13.06 -9.88
C ALA A 107 -3.54 -12.67 -9.35
N ALA A 108 -4.61 -13.19 -9.98
CA ALA A 108 -5.99 -12.97 -9.52
C ALA A 108 -6.16 -13.52 -8.10
N ALA A 109 -6.72 -12.70 -7.21
CA ALA A 109 -6.85 -12.99 -5.78
C ALA A 109 -8.29 -12.98 -5.28
N LYS A 110 -9.28 -13.14 -6.16
CA LYS A 110 -10.71 -13.07 -5.80
C LYS A 110 -11.12 -14.14 -4.79
N HIS A 111 -10.55 -15.36 -4.88
CA HIS A 111 -10.81 -16.46 -3.96
C HIS A 111 -9.55 -16.87 -3.23
N HIS A 112 -8.48 -17.11 -3.95
CA HIS A 112 -7.16 -17.45 -3.43
C HIS A 112 -6.12 -17.10 -4.48
N GLU A 113 -5.07 -16.38 -4.10
CA GLU A 113 -3.99 -16.07 -5.01
C GLU A 113 -3.07 -17.28 -5.17
N VAL A 114 -2.87 -17.72 -6.42
CA VAL A 114 -1.94 -18.80 -6.71
C VAL A 114 -0.51 -18.31 -6.42
N ARG A 115 0.12 -18.95 -5.46
CA ARG A 115 1.49 -18.62 -5.06
C ARG A 115 2.48 -19.00 -6.18
N THR A 116 3.35 -18.06 -6.52
CA THR A 116 4.49 -18.29 -7.42
C THR A 116 5.72 -18.77 -6.65
N ASP A 117 6.84 -19.04 -7.32
CA ASP A 117 8.14 -19.29 -6.68
C ASP A 117 8.74 -17.97 -6.19
N ASP A 118 8.22 -17.48 -5.08
CA ASP A 118 8.46 -16.16 -4.53
C ASP A 118 9.65 -16.08 -3.56
N GLY A 119 10.12 -17.22 -3.05
CA GLY A 119 11.21 -17.31 -2.09
C GLY A 119 10.82 -17.06 -0.62
N TYR A 120 9.58 -16.78 -0.30
CA TYR A 120 9.15 -16.59 1.09
C TYR A 120 9.05 -17.90 1.86
N ARG A 121 9.77 -18.03 2.97
CA ARG A 121 9.62 -19.10 3.95
C ARG A 121 8.31 -18.93 4.74
N LEU A 122 8.08 -17.71 5.23
CA LEU A 122 6.84 -17.34 5.91
C LEU A 122 5.95 -16.58 4.94
N PHE A 123 4.69 -16.99 4.82
CA PHE A 123 3.75 -16.41 3.89
C PHE A 123 2.40 -16.23 4.57
N HIS A 124 2.25 -15.11 5.30
CA HIS A 124 1.01 -14.70 5.93
C HIS A 124 0.21 -13.84 4.95
N TRP A 125 -0.61 -14.50 4.14
CA TRP A 125 -1.33 -13.86 3.06
C TRP A 125 -2.69 -13.31 3.48
N SER A 126 -2.97 -12.07 3.05
CA SER A 126 -4.29 -11.46 3.04
C SER A 126 -4.35 -10.51 1.86
N HIS A 127 -5.39 -10.64 1.00
CA HIS A 127 -5.56 -9.72 -0.12
C HIS A 127 -6.46 -8.57 0.26
N HIS A 128 -7.74 -8.81 0.37
CA HIS A 128 -8.75 -7.84 0.80
C HIS A 128 -9.25 -8.21 2.20
N PRO A 129 -9.45 -7.27 3.12
CA PRO A 129 -9.81 -7.61 4.50
C PRO A 129 -11.24 -8.13 4.67
N THR A 130 -12.16 -7.82 3.74
CA THR A 130 -13.57 -8.25 3.86
C THR A 130 -13.75 -9.72 3.49
N PRO A 131 -14.58 -10.47 4.24
CA PRO A 131 -14.71 -11.92 4.10
C PRO A 131 -15.38 -12.43 2.82
N ASP A 132 -15.90 -11.55 1.98
CA ASP A 132 -16.55 -11.90 0.71
C ASP A 132 -15.57 -11.98 -0.48
N GLN A 133 -14.32 -11.56 -0.30
CA GLN A 133 -13.35 -11.42 -1.40
C GLN A 133 -12.44 -12.64 -1.58
N ALA A 134 -11.98 -13.24 -0.51
CA ALA A 134 -11.12 -14.42 -0.54
C ALA A 134 -11.36 -15.30 0.68
N PHE A 135 -11.26 -16.62 0.51
CA PHE A 135 -11.47 -17.57 1.60
C PHE A 135 -10.15 -18.03 2.21
N GLY A 136 -10.14 -18.17 3.55
CA GLY A 136 -9.08 -18.85 4.26
C GLY A 136 -7.75 -18.10 4.24
N HIS A 137 -7.78 -16.78 4.11
CA HIS A 137 -6.55 -16.00 4.29
C HIS A 137 -6.16 -15.87 5.76
N ASP A 138 -4.89 -15.62 6.01
CA ASP A 138 -4.34 -15.70 7.38
C ASP A 138 -4.88 -14.63 8.32
N TYR A 139 -5.32 -13.49 7.81
CA TYR A 139 -5.99 -12.47 8.60
C TYR A 139 -7.34 -12.97 9.18
N GLU A 140 -8.18 -13.66 8.39
CA GLU A 140 -9.41 -14.27 8.91
C GLU A 140 -9.09 -15.31 9.98
N ASN A 141 -8.08 -16.14 9.73
CA ASN A 141 -7.63 -17.13 10.71
C ASN A 141 -7.19 -16.49 12.04
N TRP A 142 -6.49 -15.35 11.96
CA TRP A 142 -6.10 -14.58 13.14
C TRP A 142 -7.31 -14.00 13.87
N LEU A 143 -8.30 -13.45 13.18
CA LEU A 143 -9.56 -12.99 13.79
C LEU A 143 -10.26 -14.12 14.53
N MET A 144 -10.46 -15.27 13.87
CA MET A 144 -11.19 -16.41 14.44
C MET A 144 -10.42 -17.08 15.58
N HIS A 145 -9.13 -17.32 15.41
CA HIS A 145 -8.36 -18.17 16.33
C HIS A 145 -7.61 -17.41 17.42
N GLU A 146 -7.15 -16.20 17.16
CA GLU A 146 -6.44 -15.38 18.16
C GLU A 146 -7.35 -14.35 18.80
N LYS A 147 -8.11 -13.58 18.01
CA LYS A 147 -8.99 -12.53 18.52
C LYS A 147 -10.36 -13.06 18.97
N LYS A 148 -10.73 -14.30 18.59
CA LYS A 148 -12.03 -14.93 18.92
C LYS A 148 -13.23 -14.13 18.39
N VAL A 149 -13.09 -13.52 17.23
CA VAL A 149 -14.11 -12.71 16.56
C VAL A 149 -14.51 -13.40 15.25
N ASP A 150 -15.79 -13.42 14.96
CA ASP A 150 -16.34 -13.86 13.68
C ASP A 150 -16.13 -12.76 12.62
N PRO A 151 -15.35 -12.99 11.55
CA PRO A 151 -15.14 -12.01 10.50
C PRO A 151 -16.44 -11.57 9.81
N GLN A 152 -17.39 -12.48 9.61
CA GLN A 152 -18.68 -12.16 9.00
C GLN A 152 -19.48 -11.16 9.84
N ALA A 153 -19.53 -11.38 11.15
CA ALA A 153 -20.21 -10.47 12.08
C ALA A 153 -19.49 -9.11 12.20
N LEU A 154 -18.15 -9.13 12.17
CA LEU A 154 -17.32 -7.92 12.29
C LEU A 154 -17.57 -6.95 11.12
N TYR A 155 -17.72 -7.46 9.91
CA TYR A 155 -17.87 -6.67 8.68
C TYR A 155 -19.35 -6.48 8.25
N ALA A 156 -20.32 -7.11 8.89
CA ALA A 156 -21.71 -7.19 8.42
C ALA A 156 -22.43 -5.85 8.21
N ASN A 157 -22.06 -4.81 8.96
CA ASN A 157 -22.75 -3.52 8.94
C ASN A 157 -21.88 -2.36 8.45
N LEU A 158 -20.75 -2.66 7.84
CA LEU A 158 -19.86 -1.62 7.33
C LEU A 158 -20.35 -1.08 5.99
N ASN A 159 -20.05 0.19 5.72
CA ASN A 159 -20.24 0.76 4.40
C ASN A 159 -19.08 0.29 3.50
N TYR A 160 -19.41 -0.39 2.42
CA TYR A 160 -18.41 -0.95 1.50
C TYR A 160 -17.66 0.08 0.64
N PHE A 161 -17.95 1.37 0.81
CA PHE A 161 -17.24 2.39 0.05
C PHE A 161 -16.53 3.41 0.94
N CYS A 162 -17.26 4.06 1.87
CA CYS A 162 -16.69 5.10 2.73
C CYS A 162 -17.48 5.19 4.04
N GLY A 163 -16.79 5.16 5.17
CA GLY A 163 -17.39 5.27 6.49
C GLY A 163 -16.49 4.71 7.58
N PRO A 164 -16.96 4.62 8.83
CA PRO A 164 -16.18 4.01 9.90
C PRO A 164 -15.99 2.51 9.64
N GLY A 165 -14.77 2.05 9.81
CA GLY A 165 -14.37 0.65 9.65
C GLY A 165 -14.39 -0.15 10.95
N VAL A 166 -13.63 -1.26 10.97
CA VAL A 166 -13.45 -2.09 12.16
C VAL A 166 -12.50 -1.41 13.16
N PRO A 167 -12.64 -1.67 14.48
CA PRO A 167 -11.71 -1.17 15.49
C PRO A 167 -10.26 -1.58 15.20
N THR A 168 -9.30 -0.73 15.58
CA THR A 168 -7.86 -0.92 15.34
C THR A 168 -7.36 -2.30 15.79
N GLU A 169 -7.84 -2.81 16.91
CA GLU A 169 -7.42 -4.11 17.46
C GLU A 169 -7.77 -5.32 16.60
N TYR A 170 -8.74 -5.17 15.68
CA TYR A 170 -9.17 -6.20 14.73
C TYR A 170 -8.75 -5.89 13.29
N HIS A 171 -8.15 -4.74 13.05
CA HIS A 171 -7.88 -4.24 11.70
C HIS A 171 -6.74 -5.00 11.02
N GLN A 172 -6.85 -5.17 9.69
CA GLN A 172 -5.85 -5.90 8.88
C GLN A 172 -4.45 -5.27 8.95
N THR A 173 -4.36 -3.94 8.99
CA THR A 173 -3.08 -3.21 9.13
C THR A 173 -2.42 -3.51 10.49
N THR A 174 -3.21 -3.67 11.57
CA THR A 174 -2.71 -4.10 12.88
C THR A 174 -2.21 -5.55 12.85
N TRP A 175 -2.96 -6.45 12.21
CA TRP A 175 -2.52 -7.82 12.00
C TRP A 175 -1.20 -7.90 11.23
N CYS A 176 -1.05 -7.12 10.16
CA CYS A 176 0.21 -7.06 9.41
C CYS A 176 1.39 -6.71 10.33
N SER A 177 1.19 -5.72 11.21
CA SER A 177 2.23 -5.30 12.14
C SER A 177 2.52 -6.34 13.21
N GLU A 178 1.51 -7.00 13.78
CA GLU A 178 1.71 -8.07 14.77
C GLU A 178 2.50 -9.24 14.17
N MET A 179 2.19 -9.65 12.95
CA MET A 179 2.92 -10.73 12.27
C MET A 179 4.37 -10.31 11.92
N ALA A 180 4.56 -9.07 11.50
CA ALA A 180 5.90 -8.52 11.23
C ALA A 180 6.75 -8.45 12.51
N ILE A 181 6.18 -8.00 13.61
CA ILE A 181 6.85 -7.95 14.92
C ILE A 181 7.25 -9.35 15.38
N ARG A 182 6.37 -10.34 15.25
CA ARG A 182 6.70 -11.74 15.57
C ARG A 182 7.87 -12.22 14.74
N PHE A 183 7.84 -12.01 13.42
CA PHE A 183 8.93 -12.42 12.53
C PHE A 183 10.26 -11.71 12.87
N ILE A 184 10.28 -10.40 13.10
CA ILE A 184 11.48 -9.65 13.44
C ILE A 184 12.08 -10.11 14.77
N SER A 185 11.24 -10.51 15.72
CA SER A 185 11.64 -10.97 17.06
C SER A 185 12.20 -12.40 17.11
N GLU A 186 12.05 -13.20 16.04
CA GLU A 186 12.66 -14.53 15.97
C GLU A 186 14.19 -14.44 15.97
N ARG A 187 14.85 -15.32 16.73
CA ARG A 187 16.32 -15.43 16.68
C ARG A 187 16.78 -16.12 15.40
N ARG A 188 17.77 -15.52 14.73
CA ARG A 188 18.34 -16.02 13.47
C ARG A 188 19.85 -15.86 13.45
N ASP A 189 20.51 -16.73 12.70
CA ASP A 189 21.95 -16.69 12.39
C ASP A 189 22.23 -16.14 10.98
N ARG A 190 21.21 -15.69 10.26
CA ARG A 190 21.27 -15.22 8.87
C ARG A 190 20.44 -13.94 8.70
N PRO A 191 20.75 -13.12 7.69
CA PRO A 191 19.96 -11.94 7.40
C PRO A 191 18.53 -12.32 7.00
N TRP A 192 17.61 -11.40 7.22
CA TRP A 192 16.21 -11.60 6.87
C TRP A 192 15.67 -10.46 5.99
N MET A 193 14.63 -10.75 5.26
CA MET A 193 13.84 -9.79 4.52
C MET A 193 12.37 -10.02 4.82
N ILE A 194 11.64 -8.95 5.13
CA ILE A 194 10.19 -9.01 5.27
C ILE A 194 9.51 -7.97 4.38
N SER A 195 8.53 -8.43 3.58
CA SER A 195 7.55 -7.58 2.89
C SER A 195 6.33 -7.41 3.79
N VAL A 196 6.05 -6.20 4.23
CA VAL A 196 4.84 -5.84 5.00
C VAL A 196 3.93 -5.04 4.09
N ASN A 197 2.83 -5.63 3.68
CA ASN A 197 1.97 -5.11 2.63
C ASN A 197 0.51 -5.00 3.13
N PRO A 198 0.17 -4.00 3.98
CA PRO A 198 -1.22 -3.78 4.36
C PRO A 198 -2.06 -3.43 3.14
N PHE A 199 -3.36 -3.71 3.21
CA PHE A 199 -4.30 -3.34 2.17
C PHE A 199 -4.59 -1.84 2.16
N ASP A 200 -4.48 -1.19 3.31
CA ASP A 200 -4.68 0.25 3.45
C ASP A 200 -3.59 1.08 2.73
N PRO A 201 -3.97 2.30 2.31
CA PRO A 201 -5.27 2.96 2.37
C PRO A 201 -6.15 2.72 1.13
N HIS A 202 -6.09 1.54 0.51
CA HIS A 202 -6.99 1.14 -0.59
C HIS A 202 -8.46 1.14 -0.13
N GLY A 203 -9.38 1.57 -0.98
CA GLY A 203 -10.82 1.47 -0.66
C GLY A 203 -11.30 0.01 -0.47
N PRO A 204 -12.30 -0.25 0.41
CA PRO A 204 -13.18 0.77 1.00
C PRO A 204 -12.42 1.74 1.89
N PHE A 205 -12.88 2.99 1.94
CA PHE A 205 -12.29 4.02 2.79
C PHE A 205 -12.96 3.93 4.17
N ASP A 206 -12.47 3.03 5.00
CA ASP A 206 -13.12 2.57 6.22
C ASP A 206 -12.16 2.56 7.43
N ALA A 207 -11.58 3.72 7.70
CA ALA A 207 -10.69 3.91 8.83
C ALA A 207 -11.34 3.49 10.17
N PRO A 208 -10.55 2.93 11.11
CA PRO A 208 -11.06 2.70 12.46
C PRO A 208 -11.64 3.98 13.07
N PRO A 209 -12.78 3.88 13.82
CA PRO A 209 -13.49 5.04 14.35
C PRO A 209 -12.62 5.98 15.19
N GLU A 210 -11.66 5.43 15.92
CA GLU A 210 -10.72 6.17 16.78
C GLU A 210 -9.72 7.04 16.00
N TYR A 211 -9.41 6.68 14.75
CA TYR A 211 -8.62 7.52 13.84
C TYR A 211 -9.52 8.47 13.07
N LEU A 212 -10.64 7.98 12.55
CA LEU A 212 -11.57 8.79 11.76
C LEU A 212 -12.06 10.02 12.53
N SER A 213 -12.32 9.88 13.83
CA SER A 213 -12.77 10.97 14.70
C SER A 213 -11.79 12.17 14.81
N ARG A 214 -10.56 12.02 14.31
CA ARG A 214 -9.52 13.07 14.31
C ARG A 214 -9.53 13.94 13.07
N TYR A 215 -10.31 13.57 12.05
CA TYR A 215 -10.34 14.22 10.74
C TYR A 215 -11.75 14.73 10.42
N ASP A 216 -11.92 16.04 10.47
CA ASP A 216 -13.17 16.67 10.02
C ASP A 216 -13.13 16.79 8.49
N PRO A 217 -14.08 16.21 7.75
CA PRO A 217 -14.18 16.37 6.30
C PRO A 217 -14.21 17.83 5.84
N ALA A 218 -14.78 18.73 6.65
CA ALA A 218 -14.83 20.16 6.33
C ALA A 218 -13.45 20.85 6.34
N GLU A 219 -12.46 20.27 7.05
CA GLU A 219 -11.10 20.79 7.13
C GLU A 219 -10.16 20.15 6.10
N MET A 220 -10.65 19.19 5.32
CA MET A 220 -9.84 18.54 4.29
C MET A 220 -9.54 19.46 3.11
N PRO A 221 -8.32 19.37 2.54
CA PRO A 221 -7.97 20.15 1.35
C PRO A 221 -8.87 19.76 0.18
N LEU A 222 -9.43 20.77 -0.50
CA LEU A 222 -10.32 20.58 -1.64
C LEU A 222 -9.62 19.80 -2.76
N PRO A 223 -10.33 18.92 -3.48
CA PRO A 223 -9.82 18.30 -4.68
C PRO A 223 -9.44 19.31 -5.76
N ARG A 224 -8.41 18.99 -6.54
CA ARG A 224 -7.99 19.78 -7.69
C ARG A 224 -8.95 19.54 -8.84
N PHE A 225 -9.80 20.51 -9.15
CA PHE A 225 -10.84 20.35 -10.16
C PHE A 225 -11.04 21.64 -10.96
N ARG A 226 -11.26 21.47 -12.26
CA ARG A 226 -11.64 22.52 -13.21
C ARG A 226 -12.83 22.03 -14.05
N GLY A 227 -13.72 22.92 -14.47
CA GLY A 227 -14.85 22.57 -15.34
C GLY A 227 -14.41 21.90 -16.66
N SER A 228 -13.23 22.24 -17.17
CA SER A 228 -12.63 21.57 -18.35
C SER A 228 -12.26 20.10 -18.13
N ASP A 229 -12.15 19.63 -16.88
CA ASP A 229 -11.84 18.22 -16.60
C ASP A 229 -13.01 17.32 -17.02
N VAL A 230 -14.24 17.80 -16.88
CA VAL A 230 -15.45 17.09 -17.32
C VAL A 230 -15.42 16.82 -18.83
N GLU A 231 -15.10 17.84 -19.62
CA GLU A 231 -15.04 17.70 -21.08
C GLU A 231 -13.89 16.76 -21.52
N ARG A 232 -12.74 16.83 -20.84
CA ARG A 232 -11.61 15.92 -21.12
C ARG A 232 -11.96 14.48 -20.81
N GLN A 233 -12.69 14.22 -19.74
CA GLN A 233 -13.09 12.87 -19.34
C GLN A 233 -14.04 12.23 -20.37
N LYS A 234 -14.89 13.01 -21.03
CA LYS A 234 -15.79 12.48 -22.08
C LYS A 234 -15.03 11.80 -23.21
N ALA A 235 -13.83 12.29 -23.56
CA ALA A 235 -13.00 11.67 -24.59
C ALA A 235 -12.51 10.26 -24.24
N PHE A 236 -12.50 9.90 -22.95
CA PHE A 236 -12.03 8.59 -22.45
C PHE A 236 -13.18 7.67 -22.00
N ALA A 237 -14.42 8.08 -22.18
CA ALA A 237 -15.59 7.37 -21.66
C ALA A 237 -15.70 5.90 -22.14
N ALA A 238 -15.13 5.55 -23.28
CA ALA A 238 -15.16 4.20 -23.84
C ALA A 238 -13.91 3.35 -23.52
N ILE A 239 -12.87 3.96 -22.96
CA ILE A 239 -11.56 3.29 -22.77
C ILE A 239 -11.09 3.29 -21.32
N ASP A 240 -11.75 4.04 -20.45
CA ASP A 240 -11.41 4.10 -19.02
C ASP A 240 -12.52 3.44 -18.19
N GLN A 241 -12.11 2.75 -17.17
CA GLN A 241 -12.98 2.15 -16.18
C GLN A 241 -13.83 3.19 -15.45
N GLN A 242 -13.35 4.43 -15.34
CA GLN A 242 -14.11 5.55 -14.77
C GLN A 242 -14.87 6.32 -15.87
N THR A 243 -15.84 5.67 -16.48
CA THR A 243 -16.61 6.22 -17.59
C THR A 243 -17.66 7.26 -17.19
N LYS A 244 -18.01 7.34 -15.92
CA LYS A 244 -19.01 8.29 -15.42
C LYS A 244 -18.35 9.62 -15.11
N VAL A 245 -18.85 10.68 -15.74
CA VAL A 245 -18.38 12.04 -15.50
C VAL A 245 -18.87 12.49 -14.12
N ALA A 246 -17.96 12.93 -13.27
CA ALA A 246 -18.30 13.44 -11.96
C ALA A 246 -18.94 14.83 -12.04
N ASP A 247 -19.81 15.10 -11.10
CA ASP A 247 -20.13 16.44 -10.67
C ASP A 247 -18.89 17.10 -10.03
N ASP A 248 -19.00 18.36 -9.67
CA ASP A 248 -17.93 19.06 -8.96
C ASP A 248 -17.62 18.34 -7.62
N PRO A 249 -16.44 17.75 -7.45
CA PRO A 249 -16.09 16.98 -6.26
C PRO A 249 -15.86 17.84 -5.01
N ARG A 250 -15.88 19.17 -5.15
CA ARG A 250 -15.74 20.13 -4.04
C ARG A 250 -17.08 20.43 -3.37
N VAL A 251 -18.19 20.01 -3.98
CA VAL A 251 -19.52 20.20 -3.43
C VAL A 251 -19.83 19.02 -2.50
N ARG A 252 -20.19 19.34 -1.25
CA ARG A 252 -20.60 18.33 -0.25
C ARG A 252 -21.84 17.58 -0.73
N LYS A 253 -21.85 16.27 -0.52
CA LYS A 253 -22.96 15.38 -0.92
C LYS A 253 -23.43 14.54 0.26
N THR A 254 -24.72 14.20 0.24
CA THR A 254 -25.25 13.17 1.14
C THR A 254 -24.86 11.82 0.59
N ILE A 255 -24.12 11.05 1.38
CA ILE A 255 -23.67 9.70 0.99
C ILE A 255 -24.84 8.73 1.14
N THR A 256 -25.08 7.94 0.10
CA THR A 256 -25.96 6.77 0.19
C THR A 256 -25.09 5.55 0.50
N PRO A 257 -25.37 4.79 1.57
CA PRO A 257 -24.63 3.59 1.88
C PRO A 257 -24.62 2.60 0.71
N VAL A 258 -23.44 2.09 0.36
CA VAL A 258 -23.28 1.05 -0.67
C VAL A 258 -23.30 -0.30 0.03
N SER A 259 -24.17 -1.21 -0.43
CA SER A 259 -24.24 -2.57 0.09
C SER A 259 -23.17 -3.47 -0.54
N ALA A 260 -22.82 -4.57 0.14
CA ALA A 260 -21.90 -5.58 -0.37
C ALA A 260 -22.32 -6.16 -1.73
N GLU A 261 -23.61 -6.25 -1.98
CA GLU A 261 -24.17 -6.77 -3.24
C GLU A 261 -23.90 -5.85 -4.44
N GLY A 262 -23.52 -4.59 -4.22
CA GLY A 262 -23.21 -3.62 -5.26
C GLY A 262 -21.91 -3.88 -6.02
N GLY A 263 -21.15 -4.89 -5.62
CA GLY A 263 -19.90 -5.34 -6.25
C GLY A 263 -18.79 -4.29 -6.18
N HIS A 264 -17.62 -4.71 -5.74
CA HIS A 264 -16.39 -3.93 -5.71
C HIS A 264 -15.79 -3.66 -7.10
N ASP A 265 -16.56 -3.65 -8.15
CA ASP A 265 -16.17 -2.90 -9.33
C ASP A 265 -16.26 -1.42 -8.97
N ALA A 266 -15.41 -1.05 -8.04
CA ALA A 266 -15.20 0.30 -7.56
C ALA A 266 -15.01 1.31 -8.71
N ILE A 267 -14.68 0.79 -9.85
CA ILE A 267 -14.53 1.42 -11.14
C ILE A 267 -15.88 1.82 -11.75
N ALA A 268 -16.96 1.13 -11.39
CA ALA A 268 -18.29 1.38 -11.90
C ALA A 268 -19.22 2.09 -10.91
N SER A 269 -18.76 2.40 -9.70
CA SER A 269 -19.55 3.08 -8.67
C SER A 269 -20.08 4.41 -9.20
N ALA A 270 -21.37 4.62 -9.07
CA ALA A 270 -21.99 5.90 -9.40
C ALA A 270 -21.38 6.98 -8.48
N ARG A 271 -20.85 8.05 -9.06
CA ARG A 271 -20.14 9.11 -8.34
C ARG A 271 -21.01 9.97 -7.42
N ASN A 272 -22.31 9.73 -7.41
CA ASN A 272 -23.26 10.30 -6.45
C ASN A 272 -23.29 9.55 -5.12
N GLU A 273 -22.53 8.45 -5.00
CA GLU A 273 -22.50 7.58 -3.83
C GLU A 273 -21.38 7.94 -2.86
N TYR A 274 -20.55 8.93 -3.16
CA TYR A 274 -19.49 9.38 -2.28
C TYR A 274 -19.37 10.90 -2.20
N ASP A 275 -18.86 11.38 -1.07
CA ASP A 275 -18.37 12.75 -0.89
C ASP A 275 -16.84 12.70 -0.87
N ALA A 276 -16.20 13.51 -1.70
CA ALA A 276 -14.74 13.49 -1.85
C ALA A 276 -13.99 13.92 -0.58
N LEU A 277 -14.59 14.75 0.26
CA LEU A 277 -13.97 15.19 1.52
C LEU A 277 -14.13 14.13 2.61
N ASP A 278 -15.26 13.41 2.65
CA ASP A 278 -15.43 12.26 3.54
C ASP A 278 -14.44 11.14 3.18
N VAL A 279 -14.29 10.84 1.88
CA VAL A 279 -13.28 9.90 1.39
C VAL A 279 -11.88 10.33 1.82
N LYS A 280 -11.54 11.60 1.66
CA LYS A 280 -10.22 12.12 2.02
C LYS A 280 -9.95 12.06 3.51
N ALA A 281 -10.95 12.37 4.35
CA ALA A 281 -10.84 12.25 5.81
C ALA A 281 -10.59 10.79 6.23
N ASN A 282 -11.36 9.84 5.69
CA ASN A 282 -11.14 8.41 5.92
C ASN A 282 -9.76 7.97 5.45
N TYR A 283 -9.37 8.35 4.25
CA TYR A 283 -8.07 8.00 3.66
C TYR A 283 -6.88 8.51 4.50
N TYR A 284 -6.98 9.74 5.04
CA TYR A 284 -5.94 10.28 5.93
C TYR A 284 -5.94 9.56 7.28
N ALA A 285 -7.10 9.20 7.81
CA ALA A 285 -7.23 8.42 9.04
C ALA A 285 -6.63 7.00 8.90
N MET A 286 -6.84 6.34 7.74
CA MET A 286 -6.21 5.05 7.43
C MET A 286 -4.67 5.17 7.37
N ILE A 287 -4.15 6.27 6.81
CA ILE A 287 -2.70 6.51 6.75
C ILE A 287 -2.13 6.81 8.15
N GLU A 288 -2.83 7.54 9.01
CA GLU A 288 -2.40 7.73 10.40
C GLU A 288 -2.35 6.39 11.14
N GLN A 289 -3.30 5.48 10.91
CA GLN A 289 -3.22 4.12 11.44
C GLN A 289 -2.01 3.35 10.89
N ILE A 290 -1.73 3.45 9.59
CA ILE A 290 -0.52 2.86 9.00
C ILE A 290 0.73 3.38 9.71
N ASP A 291 0.80 4.69 9.96
CA ASP A 291 1.93 5.34 10.63
C ASP A 291 2.14 4.80 12.04
N ASP A 292 1.08 4.70 12.84
CA ASP A 292 1.14 4.14 14.20
C ASP A 292 1.56 2.65 14.17
N GLN A 293 1.07 1.87 13.23
CA GLN A 293 1.46 0.47 13.10
C GLN A 293 2.91 0.32 12.59
N PHE A 294 3.35 1.17 11.68
CA PHE A 294 4.75 1.25 11.25
C PHE A 294 5.67 1.66 12.41
N ALA A 295 5.23 2.60 13.28
CA ALA A 295 5.96 2.98 14.48
C ALA A 295 6.27 1.78 15.40
N ARG A 296 5.30 0.86 15.58
CA ARG A 296 5.47 -0.36 16.40
C ARG A 296 6.55 -1.28 15.82
N ILE A 297 6.57 -1.45 14.50
CA ILE A 297 7.60 -2.25 13.80
C ILE A 297 8.97 -1.60 13.98
N MET A 298 9.08 -0.29 13.76
CA MET A 298 10.32 0.46 13.94
C MET A 298 10.82 0.42 15.40
N GLN A 299 9.91 0.46 16.37
CA GLN A 299 10.27 0.30 17.77
C GLN A 299 10.83 -1.10 18.06
N THR A 300 10.24 -2.15 17.49
CA THR A 300 10.76 -3.51 17.60
C THR A 300 12.19 -3.64 17.06
N LEU A 301 12.50 -3.01 15.93
CA LEU A 301 13.87 -2.99 15.39
C LEU A 301 14.87 -2.33 16.35
N ARG A 302 14.46 -1.27 17.05
CA ARG A 302 15.30 -0.59 18.09
C ARG A 302 15.49 -1.51 19.30
N ASP A 303 14.41 -2.04 19.83
CA ASP A 303 14.40 -2.86 21.06
C ASP A 303 15.19 -4.16 20.90
N THR A 304 15.21 -4.71 19.70
CA THR A 304 15.99 -5.91 19.34
C THR A 304 17.42 -5.60 18.87
N GLY A 305 17.80 -4.32 18.80
CA GLY A 305 19.13 -3.87 18.36
C GLY A 305 19.43 -4.15 16.89
N GLN A 306 18.39 -4.31 16.06
CA GLN A 306 18.56 -4.65 14.65
C GLN A 306 18.51 -3.46 13.70
N LEU A 307 18.06 -2.28 14.16
CA LEU A 307 17.82 -1.11 13.30
C LEU A 307 19.08 -0.69 12.52
N GLU A 308 20.24 -0.66 13.18
CA GLU A 308 21.51 -0.22 12.58
C GLU A 308 21.95 -1.10 11.40
N ASN A 309 21.54 -2.36 11.38
CA ASN A 309 21.83 -3.31 10.29
C ASN A 309 20.58 -3.65 9.46
N THR A 310 19.65 -2.72 9.34
CA THR A 310 18.41 -2.94 8.57
C THR A 310 18.21 -1.84 7.54
N ILE A 311 18.06 -2.24 6.27
CA ILE A 311 17.52 -1.35 5.22
C ILE A 311 16.02 -1.28 5.41
N VAL A 312 15.49 -0.07 5.60
CA VAL A 312 14.06 0.20 5.66
C VAL A 312 13.63 0.86 4.36
N VAL A 313 12.69 0.24 3.66
CA VAL A 313 12.02 0.80 2.49
C VAL A 313 10.58 1.07 2.86
N TYR A 314 10.11 2.31 2.74
CA TYR A 314 8.71 2.70 2.83
C TYR A 314 8.25 3.23 1.47
N MET A 315 7.22 2.60 0.89
CA MET A 315 6.70 2.99 -0.42
C MET A 315 5.22 2.62 -0.57
N SER A 316 4.64 3.01 -1.70
CA SER A 316 3.35 2.51 -2.19
C SER A 316 3.46 1.97 -3.60
N ASP A 317 2.55 1.09 -4.00
CA ASP A 317 2.50 0.52 -5.35
C ASP A 317 1.95 1.52 -6.39
N HIS A 318 0.95 2.32 -6.05
CA HIS A 318 0.39 3.42 -6.83
C HIS A 318 -0.38 4.37 -5.90
N GLY A 319 -0.92 5.45 -6.44
CA GLY A 319 -1.71 6.43 -5.70
C GLY A 319 -3.21 6.29 -5.90
N GLU A 320 -3.92 7.39 -5.62
CA GLU A 320 -5.39 7.54 -5.57
C GLU A 320 -5.79 8.90 -6.13
N MET A 321 -6.94 9.01 -6.79
CA MET A 321 -7.43 10.31 -7.31
C MET A 321 -8.02 11.22 -6.24
N LEU A 322 -8.68 10.70 -5.22
CA LEU A 322 -9.28 11.46 -4.09
C LEU A 322 -10.12 12.67 -4.53
N GLY A 323 -10.86 12.55 -5.62
CA GLY A 323 -11.67 13.62 -6.19
C GLY A 323 -10.92 14.55 -7.15
N ASP A 324 -9.60 14.46 -7.26
CA ASP A 324 -8.84 15.29 -8.21
C ASP A 324 -9.33 15.02 -9.64
N HIS A 325 -9.50 16.08 -10.41
CA HIS A 325 -10.09 16.06 -11.75
C HIS A 325 -11.53 15.49 -11.81
N GLY A 326 -12.25 15.41 -10.67
CA GLY A 326 -13.55 14.78 -10.55
C GLY A 326 -13.50 13.27 -10.61
N LEU A 327 -12.35 12.65 -10.35
CA LEU A 327 -12.12 11.21 -10.38
C LEU A 327 -11.89 10.66 -8.97
N ILE A 328 -12.20 9.38 -8.77
CA ILE A 328 -11.96 8.63 -7.55
C ILE A 328 -11.30 7.30 -7.89
N LEU A 329 -10.58 6.72 -6.93
CA LEU A 329 -9.88 5.46 -7.12
C LEU A 329 -8.75 5.56 -8.15
N LYS A 330 -8.49 4.52 -8.88
CA LYS A 330 -7.41 4.37 -9.85
C LYS A 330 -7.93 4.00 -11.22
N GLY A 331 -7.06 3.89 -12.21
CA GLY A 331 -7.42 3.50 -13.56
C GLY A 331 -6.27 3.75 -14.54
N CYS A 332 -6.52 3.60 -15.83
CA CYS A 332 -5.50 3.74 -16.87
C CYS A 332 -5.15 5.21 -17.20
N ARG A 333 -4.95 6.04 -16.17
CA ARG A 333 -4.59 7.46 -16.30
C ARG A 333 -3.30 7.76 -15.53
N PHE A 334 -2.47 8.65 -16.09
CA PHE A 334 -1.14 8.98 -15.54
C PHE A 334 -1.12 10.36 -14.88
N PHE A 335 -2.07 10.60 -13.98
CA PHE A 335 -2.04 11.79 -13.12
C PHE A 335 -1.04 11.61 -11.98
N ASP A 336 -0.40 12.69 -11.54
CA ASP A 336 0.53 12.66 -10.39
C ASP A 336 -0.09 12.01 -9.15
N GLY A 337 -1.38 12.19 -8.91
CA GLY A 337 -2.09 11.53 -7.81
C GLY A 337 -2.07 10.01 -7.88
N LEU A 338 -1.92 9.42 -9.08
CA LEU A 338 -1.89 7.98 -9.30
C LEU A 338 -0.49 7.40 -9.45
N VAL A 339 0.37 8.08 -10.23
CA VAL A 339 1.66 7.48 -10.64
C VAL A 339 2.83 7.93 -9.78
N ARG A 340 2.71 9.04 -9.07
CA ARG A 340 3.71 9.48 -8.12
C ARG A 340 3.41 8.89 -6.74
N VAL A 341 4.40 8.23 -6.14
CA VAL A 341 4.23 7.45 -4.91
C VAL A 341 5.24 7.89 -3.85
N PRO A 342 4.97 7.65 -2.56
CA PRO A 342 5.99 7.74 -1.53
C PRO A 342 7.12 6.77 -1.84
N LEU A 343 8.37 7.18 -1.65
CA LEU A 343 9.53 6.31 -1.64
C LEU A 343 10.58 6.89 -0.69
N ILE A 344 10.83 6.19 0.40
CA ILE A 344 11.80 6.57 1.43
C ILE A 344 12.67 5.36 1.71
N LEU A 345 13.99 5.55 1.68
CA LEU A 345 14.97 4.53 2.02
C LEU A 345 15.83 5.01 3.19
N SER A 346 16.03 4.16 4.17
CA SER A 346 16.91 4.41 5.30
C SER A 346 17.80 3.20 5.57
N TRP A 347 19.07 3.44 5.80
CA TRP A 347 20.02 2.47 6.33
C TRP A 347 21.03 3.25 7.16
N PRO A 348 20.94 3.20 8.49
CA PRO A 348 21.79 3.99 9.37
C PRO A 348 23.29 3.80 9.07
N GLY A 349 24.01 4.89 8.98
CA GLY A 349 25.46 4.89 8.70
C GLY A 349 25.87 4.52 7.27
N GLN A 350 24.96 4.13 6.40
CA GLN A 350 25.24 3.75 5.00
C GLN A 350 24.59 4.72 4.02
N PHE A 351 23.31 5.08 4.22
CA PHE A 351 22.62 6.06 3.40
C PHE A 351 22.68 7.44 4.05
N GLN A 352 22.52 8.48 3.23
CA GLN A 352 22.41 9.84 3.73
C GLN A 352 21.17 10.01 4.59
N THR A 353 21.26 10.88 5.61
CA THR A 353 20.14 11.19 6.50
C THR A 353 19.52 12.53 6.17
N GLY A 354 18.18 12.65 6.27
CA GLY A 354 17.45 13.89 6.05
C GLY A 354 17.49 14.44 4.62
N LEU A 355 17.89 13.61 3.65
CA LEU A 355 17.97 14.04 2.26
C LEU A 355 16.58 13.98 1.61
N ARG A 356 16.12 15.11 1.07
CA ARG A 356 14.98 15.18 0.15
C ARG A 356 15.50 15.27 -1.27
N SER A 357 15.50 14.14 -1.97
CA SER A 357 15.98 14.05 -3.34
C SER A 357 14.89 14.48 -4.33
N TYR A 358 15.26 15.33 -5.28
CA TYR A 358 14.42 15.74 -6.42
C TYR A 358 14.78 14.97 -7.71
N ALA A 359 15.64 13.97 -7.63
CA ALA A 359 15.90 13.09 -8.75
C ALA A 359 14.64 12.36 -9.19
N LEU A 360 14.48 12.18 -10.49
CA LEU A 360 13.47 11.29 -11.04
C LEU A 360 13.93 9.85 -10.78
N VAL A 361 13.12 9.11 -10.05
CA VAL A 361 13.35 7.69 -9.76
C VAL A 361 12.07 6.91 -10.02
N GLU A 362 12.19 5.64 -10.23
CA GLU A 362 11.09 4.75 -10.56
C GLU A 362 11.03 3.57 -9.59
N THR A 363 9.83 3.03 -9.34
CA THR A 363 9.70 1.88 -8.43
C THR A 363 10.36 0.62 -8.98
N VAL A 364 10.61 0.52 -10.27
CA VAL A 364 11.41 -0.54 -10.91
C VAL A 364 12.85 -0.58 -10.38
N ASP A 365 13.38 0.55 -9.90
CA ASP A 365 14.75 0.68 -9.39
C ASP A 365 14.92 0.08 -7.98
N VAL A 366 13.83 -0.20 -7.26
CA VAL A 366 13.90 -0.67 -5.86
C VAL A 366 14.57 -2.05 -5.77
N ALA A 367 14.16 -3.00 -6.60
CA ALA A 367 14.75 -4.35 -6.58
C ALA A 367 16.27 -4.33 -6.88
N PRO A 368 16.76 -3.72 -7.97
CA PRO A 368 18.21 -3.65 -8.22
C PRO A 368 18.97 -2.87 -7.14
N THR A 369 18.39 -1.80 -6.58
CA THR A 369 18.99 -1.06 -5.46
C THR A 369 19.20 -1.94 -4.22
N LEU A 370 18.21 -2.76 -3.87
CA LEU A 370 18.33 -3.69 -2.74
C LEU A 370 19.36 -4.79 -3.01
N MET A 371 19.41 -5.31 -4.24
CA MET A 371 20.42 -6.32 -4.63
C MET A 371 21.82 -5.74 -4.50
N ASP A 372 22.08 -4.55 -5.01
CA ASP A 372 23.36 -3.86 -4.93
C ASP A 372 23.75 -3.57 -3.47
N ALA A 373 22.83 -3.00 -2.68
CA ALA A 373 23.05 -2.70 -1.26
C ALA A 373 23.38 -3.96 -0.42
N CYS A 374 22.89 -5.13 -0.83
CA CYS A 374 23.18 -6.42 -0.21
C CYS A 374 24.47 -7.07 -0.75
N GLY A 375 25.20 -6.42 -1.67
CA GLY A 375 26.39 -6.97 -2.33
C GLY A 375 26.08 -8.17 -3.23
N LEU A 376 24.86 -8.23 -3.78
CA LEU A 376 24.39 -9.24 -4.71
C LEU A 376 24.36 -8.61 -6.12
N GLY A 377 24.86 -9.32 -7.12
CA GLY A 377 24.84 -8.82 -8.49
C GLY A 377 23.41 -8.57 -8.99
N VAL A 378 23.22 -7.51 -9.79
CA VAL A 378 21.94 -7.13 -10.41
C VAL A 378 21.66 -7.94 -11.67
#